data_b367ce727f29a0ea02bf4ac15034c4fa
#
_entry.id   b367ce727f29a0ea02bf4ac15034c4fa
#
_cell.length_a   1.000
_cell.length_b   1.000
_cell.length_c   1.000
_cell.angle_alpha   90.00
_cell.angle_beta   90.00
_cell.angle_gamma   90.00
#
_symmetry.space_group_name_H-M   'P 1'
#
loop_
_entity.id
_entity.type
_entity.pdbx_description
1 polymer ?
#
loop_
_entity_poly.entity_id
_entity_poly.type
_entity_poly.pdbx_seq_one_letter_code
_entity_poly.pdbx_strand_id
1 'polypeptide(L)'
;MGKMLNDPEQTAWANDVRIVFPTFEKGATHINISGVAMAKNAPNADNALALIEFLTSKQAQEIYADANFEYPVAPGSVPNDLVKSWGNYVPDDVNLMELAALRSQALKLIETVDFDE
;
A
#
# COMPACT_ATOMS: atom_id res chain seq x y z
N MET A 1 -7.70 -5.55 8.59
CA MET A 1 -7.32 -6.88 9.11
C MET A 1 -6.11 -6.81 10.03
N GLY A 2 -4.88 -6.54 9.59
CA GLY A 2 -3.68 -6.59 10.43
C GLY A 2 -3.77 -5.79 11.74
N LYS A 3 -4.24 -4.56 11.69
CA LYS A 3 -4.42 -3.73 12.90
C LYS A 3 -5.48 -4.28 13.86
N MET A 4 -6.51 -4.94 13.36
CA MET A 4 -7.57 -5.56 14.16
C MET A 4 -7.05 -6.76 14.98
N LEU A 5 -6.00 -7.44 14.51
CA LEU A 5 -5.38 -8.55 15.26
C LEU A 5 -4.66 -8.10 16.54
N ASN A 6 -4.37 -6.81 16.66
CA ASN A 6 -3.78 -6.22 17.87
C ASN A 6 -4.82 -5.81 18.91
N ASP A 7 -6.10 -5.92 18.58
CA ASP A 7 -7.23 -5.61 19.44
C ASP A 7 -7.97 -6.90 19.82
N PRO A 8 -8.02 -7.31 21.09
CA PRO A 8 -8.67 -8.55 21.52
C PRO A 8 -10.14 -8.66 21.11
N GLU A 9 -10.87 -7.53 21.07
CA GLU A 9 -12.30 -7.52 20.68
C GLU A 9 -12.49 -7.72 19.18
N GLN A 10 -11.53 -7.28 18.37
CA GLN A 10 -11.58 -7.33 16.91
C GLN A 10 -10.90 -8.57 16.32
N THR A 11 -10.16 -9.32 17.14
CA THR A 11 -9.40 -10.49 16.68
C THR A 11 -10.31 -11.54 16.03
N ALA A 12 -11.49 -11.78 16.60
CA ALA A 12 -12.46 -12.71 16.04
C ALA A 12 -12.90 -12.30 14.62
N TRP A 13 -13.23 -11.03 14.44
CA TRP A 13 -13.62 -10.47 13.13
C TRP A 13 -12.47 -10.54 12.11
N ALA A 14 -11.25 -10.24 12.56
CA ALA A 14 -10.07 -10.33 11.70
C ALA A 14 -9.82 -11.76 11.19
N ASN A 15 -10.10 -12.76 12.00
CA ASN A 15 -9.94 -14.17 11.64
C ASN A 15 -11.04 -14.68 10.68
N ASP A 16 -12.19 -14.02 10.65
CA ASP A 16 -13.31 -14.39 9.76
C ASP A 16 -13.17 -13.81 8.35
N VAL A 17 -12.26 -12.85 8.13
CA VAL A 17 -12.02 -12.26 6.82
C VAL A 17 -10.78 -12.85 6.14
N ARG A 18 -10.83 -12.91 4.81
CA ARG A 18 -9.70 -13.30 3.97
C ARG A 18 -9.40 -12.22 2.95
N ILE A 19 -8.12 -12.00 2.67
CA ILE A 19 -7.69 -11.13 1.59
C ILE A 19 -7.68 -11.95 0.30
N VAL A 20 -8.34 -11.42 -0.72
CA VAL A 20 -8.35 -11.98 -2.07
C VAL A 20 -7.81 -10.90 -3.01
N PHE A 21 -6.80 -11.22 -3.76
CA PHE A 21 -6.27 -10.35 -4.81
C PHE A 21 -7.05 -10.59 -6.09
N PRO A 22 -7.92 -9.63 -6.52
CA PRO A 22 -8.65 -9.79 -7.75
C PRO A 22 -7.67 -9.76 -8.94
N THR A 23 -7.93 -10.57 -9.95
CA THR A 23 -7.19 -10.56 -11.21
C THR A 23 -8.05 -9.96 -12.30
N PHE A 24 -7.52 -8.96 -12.99
CA PHE A 24 -8.19 -8.31 -14.11
C PHE A 24 -7.81 -8.97 -15.45
N GLU A 25 -8.25 -8.41 -16.57
CA GLU A 25 -8.15 -9.03 -17.90
C GLU A 25 -6.77 -9.59 -18.26
N LYS A 26 -5.70 -8.97 -17.80
CA LYS A 26 -4.32 -9.43 -18.02
C LYS A 26 -3.80 -10.42 -16.96
N GLY A 27 -4.66 -10.88 -16.05
CA GLY A 27 -4.28 -11.80 -14.98
C GLY A 27 -3.46 -11.15 -13.87
N ALA A 28 -3.56 -9.84 -13.69
CA ALA A 28 -2.81 -9.06 -12.71
C ALA A 28 -3.74 -8.24 -11.80
N THR A 29 -3.24 -7.82 -10.65
CA THR A 29 -3.96 -7.06 -9.63
C THR A 29 -3.57 -5.59 -9.70
N HIS A 30 -4.54 -4.67 -9.65
CA HIS A 30 -4.25 -3.25 -9.48
C HIS A 30 -3.59 -3.02 -8.11
N ILE A 31 -2.51 -2.26 -8.12
CA ILE A 31 -1.76 -1.91 -6.90
C ILE A 31 -1.86 -0.41 -6.62
N ASN A 32 -1.78 -0.06 -5.34
CA ASN A 32 -1.52 1.29 -4.87
C ASN A 32 -0.11 1.34 -4.29
N ILE A 33 0.60 2.45 -4.49
CA ILE A 33 1.99 2.62 -4.06
C ILE A 33 2.07 3.85 -3.16
N SER A 34 2.61 3.69 -1.96
CA SER A 34 3.03 4.81 -1.12
C SER A 34 4.34 5.38 -1.65
N GLY A 35 4.47 6.69 -1.65
CA GLY A 35 5.65 7.37 -2.18
C GLY A 35 6.12 8.50 -1.27
N VAL A 36 7.38 8.89 -1.43
CA VAL A 36 7.99 10.05 -0.78
C VAL A 36 8.64 10.92 -1.84
N ALA A 37 8.52 12.23 -1.67
CA ALA A 37 9.16 13.20 -2.56
C ALA A 37 9.71 14.39 -1.77
N MET A 38 10.82 14.95 -2.25
CA MET A 38 11.38 16.17 -1.70
C MET A 38 10.68 17.40 -2.32
N ALA A 39 10.24 18.32 -1.47
CA ALA A 39 9.68 19.58 -1.93
C ALA A 39 10.74 20.42 -2.67
N LYS A 40 10.36 21.13 -3.73
CA LYS A 40 11.26 21.94 -4.55
C LYS A 40 12.12 22.93 -3.75
N ASN A 41 11.56 23.50 -2.69
CA ASN A 41 12.20 24.50 -1.84
C ASN A 41 12.37 23.96 -0.41
N ALA A 42 12.79 22.71 -0.26
CA ALA A 42 13.04 22.12 1.04
C ALA A 42 14.16 22.89 1.77
N PRO A 43 13.91 23.45 2.97
CA PRO A 43 14.90 24.26 3.70
C PRO A 43 16.07 23.42 4.21
N ASN A 44 15.91 22.11 4.36
CA ASN A 44 16.92 21.16 4.82
C ASN A 44 17.08 20.03 3.79
N ALA A 45 17.47 20.35 2.56
CA ALA A 45 17.48 19.41 1.45
C ALA A 45 18.37 18.18 1.71
N ASP A 46 19.55 18.35 2.32
CA ASP A 46 20.47 17.25 2.62
C ASP A 46 19.85 16.26 3.62
N ASN A 47 19.19 16.77 4.67
CA ASN A 47 18.51 15.93 5.64
C ASN A 47 17.26 15.26 5.01
N ALA A 48 16.56 15.94 4.13
CA ALA A 48 15.43 15.38 3.40
C ALA A 48 15.88 14.24 2.47
N LEU A 49 17.02 14.41 1.79
CA LEU A 49 17.61 13.36 0.97
C LEU A 49 18.00 12.13 1.81
N ALA A 50 18.70 12.35 2.91
CA ALA A 50 19.08 11.26 3.83
C ALA A 50 17.85 10.50 4.37
N LEU A 51 16.75 11.21 4.67
CA LEU A 51 15.50 10.58 5.07
C LEU A 51 14.87 9.75 3.93
N ILE A 52 14.86 10.26 2.70
CA ILE A 52 14.36 9.51 1.52
C ILE A 52 15.19 8.25 1.31
N GLU A 53 16.51 8.34 1.37
CA GLU A 53 17.40 7.19 1.25
C GLU A 53 17.15 6.15 2.34
N PHE A 54 16.94 6.58 3.59
CA PHE A 54 16.54 5.69 4.66
C PHE A 54 15.19 5.03 4.40
N LEU A 55 14.15 5.80 4.05
CA LEU A 55 12.79 5.30 3.81
C LEU A 55 12.72 4.29 2.65
N THR A 56 13.61 4.41 1.68
CA THR A 56 13.72 3.47 0.55
C THR A 56 14.65 2.28 0.83
N SER A 57 15.32 2.26 2.00
CA SER A 57 16.19 1.17 2.39
C SER A 57 15.43 -0.10 2.75
N LYS A 58 16.09 -1.25 2.64
CA LYS A 58 15.55 -2.53 3.08
C LYS A 58 15.03 -2.47 4.52
N GLN A 59 15.81 -1.87 5.43
CA GLN A 59 15.46 -1.76 6.85
C GLN A 59 14.14 -1.01 7.06
N ALA A 60 13.97 0.16 6.44
CA ALA A 60 12.75 0.93 6.57
C ALA A 60 11.55 0.23 5.94
N GLN A 61 11.74 -0.43 4.81
CA GLN A 61 10.69 -1.18 4.13
C GLN A 61 10.20 -2.38 4.96
N GLU A 62 11.08 -3.05 5.69
CA GLU A 62 10.71 -4.11 6.63
C GLU A 62 9.95 -3.55 7.84
N ILE A 63 10.33 -2.37 8.36
CA ILE A 63 9.58 -1.67 9.42
C ILE A 63 8.15 -1.31 8.94
N TYR A 64 7.99 -0.81 7.71
CA TYR A 64 6.66 -0.55 7.14
C TYR A 64 5.83 -1.82 6.99
N ALA A 65 6.44 -2.91 6.53
CA ALA A 65 5.78 -4.19 6.42
C ALA A 65 5.24 -4.68 7.77
N ASP A 66 6.00 -4.47 8.85
CA ASP A 66 5.60 -4.86 10.20
C ASP A 66 4.53 -3.93 10.80
N ALA A 67 4.72 -2.61 10.67
CA ALA A 67 3.87 -1.63 11.34
C ALA A 67 2.53 -1.39 10.61
N ASN A 68 2.57 -1.38 9.28
CA ASN A 68 1.42 -1.04 8.43
C ASN A 68 0.85 -2.22 7.67
N PHE A 69 1.50 -3.39 7.70
CA PHE A 69 1.09 -4.58 6.93
C PHE A 69 1.11 -4.31 5.43
N GLU A 70 2.17 -3.65 4.96
CA GLU A 70 2.39 -3.34 3.56
C GLU A 70 3.34 -4.35 2.92
N TYR A 71 3.21 -4.54 1.60
CA TYR A 71 4.21 -5.29 0.84
C TYR A 71 5.41 -4.37 0.57
N PRO A 72 6.62 -4.75 1.02
CA PRO A 72 7.82 -3.95 0.76
C PRO A 72 8.19 -3.98 -0.72
N VAL A 73 8.70 -2.87 -1.25
CA VAL A 73 9.10 -2.74 -2.66
C VAL A 73 10.61 -2.70 -2.88
N ALA A 74 11.41 -2.49 -1.81
CA ALA A 74 12.87 -2.50 -1.95
C ALA A 74 13.39 -3.92 -2.22
N PRO A 75 14.34 -4.10 -3.15
CA PRO A 75 14.90 -5.41 -3.47
C PRO A 75 15.45 -6.13 -2.24
N GLY A 76 15.07 -7.40 -2.07
CA GLY A 76 15.53 -8.24 -0.95
C GLY A 76 14.86 -7.95 0.40
N SER A 77 13.89 -7.03 0.46
CA SER A 77 13.02 -6.86 1.62
C SER A 77 12.02 -8.01 1.74
N VAL A 78 11.66 -8.34 2.96
CA VAL A 78 10.76 -9.45 3.25
C VAL A 78 9.54 -8.92 4.02
N PRO A 79 8.32 -9.18 3.58
CA PRO A 79 7.13 -8.86 4.35
C PRO A 79 7.08 -9.69 5.63
N ASN A 80 6.35 -9.22 6.64
CA ASN A 80 6.12 -10.00 7.86
C ASN A 80 5.28 -11.25 7.57
N ASP A 81 5.20 -12.17 8.53
CA ASP A 81 4.57 -13.47 8.32
C ASP A 81 3.06 -13.37 8.07
N LEU A 82 2.39 -12.37 8.66
CA LEU A 82 0.97 -12.12 8.40
C LEU A 82 0.76 -11.69 6.94
N VAL A 83 1.54 -10.73 6.44
CA VAL A 83 1.46 -10.27 5.04
C VAL A 83 1.81 -11.41 4.07
N LYS A 84 2.81 -12.23 4.38
CA LYS A 84 3.13 -13.45 3.61
C LYS A 84 1.95 -14.42 3.55
N SER A 85 1.21 -14.56 4.66
CA SER A 85 0.06 -15.47 4.74
C SER A 85 -1.10 -15.08 3.81
N TRP A 86 -1.16 -13.84 3.37
CA TRP A 86 -2.17 -13.36 2.41
C TRP A 86 -1.91 -13.86 0.98
N GLY A 87 -0.72 -14.38 0.71
CA GLY A 87 -0.32 -14.93 -0.58
C GLY A 87 0.43 -13.91 -1.44
N ASN A 88 0.68 -14.33 -2.66
CA ASN A 88 1.38 -13.52 -3.66
C ASN A 88 0.36 -12.97 -4.66
N TYR A 89 0.66 -11.80 -5.19
CA TYR A 89 -0.07 -11.21 -6.30
C TYR A 89 0.90 -10.83 -7.43
N VAL A 90 0.37 -10.72 -8.62
CA VAL A 90 1.10 -10.17 -9.77
C VAL A 90 0.59 -8.75 -9.96
N PRO A 91 1.42 -7.72 -9.79
CA PRO A 91 1.00 -6.35 -10.05
C PRO A 91 0.72 -6.16 -11.54
N ASP A 92 -0.30 -5.39 -11.88
CA ASP A 92 -0.51 -4.99 -13.26
C ASP A 92 0.45 -3.87 -13.69
N ASP A 93 0.44 -3.59 -14.99
CA ASP A 93 1.29 -2.59 -15.62
C ASP A 93 0.57 -1.25 -15.86
N VAL A 94 -0.56 -1.01 -15.17
CA VAL A 94 -1.33 0.22 -15.35
C VAL A 94 -0.51 1.42 -14.92
N ASN A 95 -0.46 2.42 -15.80
CA ASN A 95 0.24 3.66 -15.53
C ASN A 95 -0.46 4.47 -14.43
N LEU A 96 0.20 4.67 -13.31
CA LEU A 96 -0.34 5.40 -12.16
C LEU A 96 -0.73 6.85 -12.50
N MET A 97 -0.10 7.48 -13.50
CA MET A 97 -0.47 8.82 -13.96
C MET A 97 -1.83 8.82 -14.70
N GLU A 98 -2.14 7.75 -15.43
CA GLU A 98 -3.45 7.57 -16.06
C GLU A 98 -4.53 7.36 -15.01
N LEU A 99 -4.26 6.55 -13.97
CA LEU A 99 -5.15 6.41 -12.82
C LEU A 99 -5.39 7.75 -12.11
N ALA A 100 -4.33 8.54 -11.90
CA ALA A 100 -4.44 9.85 -11.28
C ALA A 100 -5.34 10.82 -12.08
N ALA A 101 -5.30 10.75 -13.41
CA ALA A 101 -6.17 11.55 -14.28
C ALA A 101 -7.67 11.21 -14.13
N LEU A 102 -8.00 9.96 -13.78
CA LEU A 102 -9.37 9.50 -13.58
C LEU A 102 -9.92 9.81 -12.17
N ARG A 103 -9.09 10.28 -11.24
CA ARG A 103 -9.48 10.46 -9.83
C ARG A 103 -10.75 11.28 -9.64
N SER A 104 -10.87 12.43 -10.33
CA SER A 104 -12.04 13.30 -10.18
C SER A 104 -13.33 12.64 -10.68
N GLN A 105 -13.23 11.84 -11.73
CA GLN A 105 -14.37 11.10 -12.27
C GLN A 105 -14.76 9.95 -11.34
N ALA A 106 -13.81 9.24 -10.78
CA ALA A 106 -14.04 8.17 -9.82
C ALA A 106 -14.73 8.68 -8.55
N LEU A 107 -14.28 9.82 -8.00
CA LEU A 107 -14.91 10.43 -6.83
C LEU A 107 -16.37 10.81 -7.09
N LYS A 108 -16.67 11.42 -8.24
CA LYS A 108 -18.07 11.73 -8.63
C LYS A 108 -18.93 10.48 -8.76
N LEU A 109 -18.36 9.37 -9.23
CA LEU A 109 -19.08 8.12 -9.32
C LEU A 109 -19.39 7.55 -7.93
N ILE A 110 -18.45 7.58 -7.00
CA ILE A 110 -18.63 7.16 -5.61
C ILE A 110 -19.78 7.95 -4.96
N GLU A 111 -19.76 9.30 -5.09
CA GLU A 111 -20.83 10.17 -4.62
C GLU A 111 -22.20 9.83 -5.27
N THR A 112 -22.21 9.55 -6.58
CA THR A 112 -23.46 9.26 -7.31
C THR A 112 -24.11 7.94 -6.89
N VAL A 113 -23.31 6.93 -6.55
CA VAL A 113 -23.80 5.59 -6.16
C VAL A 113 -23.94 5.43 -4.65
N ASP A 114 -23.62 6.48 -3.89
CA ASP A 114 -23.76 6.51 -2.42
C ASP A 114 -23.00 5.37 -1.74
N PHE A 115 -21.73 5.18 -2.18
CA PHE A 115 -20.95 3.99 -1.82
C PHE A 115 -20.53 3.96 -0.34
N ASP A 116 -20.45 5.12 0.32
CA ASP A 116 -19.95 5.27 1.69
C ASP A 116 -21.07 5.41 2.76
N GLU A 117 -22.36 5.24 2.41
CA GLU A 117 -23.50 5.21 3.35
C GLU A 117 -23.95 3.82 3.78
#